data_fdc52eb33618d1bf06764b176e05e08b
#
_entry.id   fdc52eb33618d1bf06764b176e05e08b
#
_cell.length_a   1.000
_cell.length_b   1.000
_cell.length_c   1.000
_cell.angle_alpha   90.00
_cell.angle_beta   90.00
_cell.angle_gamma   90.00
#
_symmetry.space_group_name_H-M   'P 1'
#
loop_
_entity.id
_entity.type
_entity.pdbx_description
1 polymer ?
#
loop_
_entity_poly.entity_id
_entity_poly.type
_entity_poly.pdbx_seq_one_letter_code
_entity_poly.pdbx_strand_id
1 'polypeptide(L)'
;MTARTRVLTGITTTGTPHLGNYVGAIRPALRMAQAADVDAFFFLADYHALIKCDDPERIARSRLEIAATWLACGLDPARVTFYRQSDIPEIPELTWLLTCVTAKGLMNRAHAYKAAVDANTAQGEDADAGVTLGLYSYPVLMAADILLFGAQQVPVGRDQVQHIEMARDIAQRFNHLYGAGAELLSPPAAMVDEDVATLPGLDGRKMSKSYDNTIPLFAGGTRALEDAIARIVTDSRRPGEPKDPDSNALCAIYRAFAPRAEGDAFAADLRAGLAWGEAKQRLAARIEQEIAPLRARYDALLAAPEQIETALQQGAAKARARAAPLLARLRQAVGLRAPQAGSAQVRRSTASARVGRFVTFRGKDGRFHFRFLGADGSDLLLSVPFDAPKAAADWVTVLDKAGGGVSFVWGREGLHLQAEDTVAGPVAVLWYGDERLADTGPQPDAVARDALAARLVEELEARWRALRDG
;
A
#
# COMPACT_ATOMS: atom_id res chain seq x y z
N MET A 1 -18.08 2.02 25.81
CA MET A 1 -16.89 1.24 25.42
C MET A 1 -16.24 1.98 24.27
N THR A 2 -15.05 2.48 24.43
CA THR A 2 -14.25 3.06 23.34
C THR A 2 -14.02 2.00 22.26
N ALA A 3 -14.23 2.35 21.00
CA ALA A 3 -13.99 1.43 19.90
C ALA A 3 -12.49 1.06 19.86
N ARG A 4 -12.19 -0.24 19.79
CA ARG A 4 -10.81 -0.72 19.69
C ARG A 4 -10.19 -0.29 18.37
N THR A 5 -8.94 0.14 18.40
CA THR A 5 -8.17 0.46 17.21
C THR A 5 -7.83 -0.83 16.46
N ARG A 6 -8.23 -0.91 15.19
CA ARG A 6 -7.92 -2.08 14.37
C ARG A 6 -6.56 -1.95 13.74
N VAL A 7 -5.72 -2.96 14.00
CA VAL A 7 -4.36 -3.03 13.51
C VAL A 7 -4.22 -4.29 12.63
N LEU A 8 -3.67 -4.13 11.42
CA LEU A 8 -3.45 -5.22 10.48
C LEU A 8 -1.96 -5.42 10.22
N THR A 9 -1.50 -6.65 10.34
CA THR A 9 -0.13 -7.04 10.05
C THR A 9 -0.09 -8.19 9.04
N GLY A 10 0.49 -7.93 7.87
CA GLY A 10 0.78 -8.95 6.87
C GLY A 10 2.10 -9.67 7.19
N ILE A 11 2.08 -10.99 7.11
CA ILE A 11 3.21 -11.85 7.37
C ILE A 11 3.64 -12.49 6.06
N THR A 12 4.80 -12.11 5.54
CA THR A 12 5.34 -12.69 4.30
C THR A 12 5.61 -14.19 4.49
N THR A 13 5.12 -15.02 3.57
CA THR A 13 5.22 -16.47 3.61
C THR A 13 6.36 -17.02 2.74
N THR A 14 7.51 -16.35 2.70
CA THR A 14 8.68 -16.77 1.94
C THR A 14 9.87 -17.03 2.85
N GLY A 15 10.28 -18.30 2.90
CA GLY A 15 11.47 -18.76 3.62
C GLY A 15 11.32 -18.79 5.15
N THR A 16 12.29 -19.43 5.81
CA THR A 16 12.28 -19.71 7.25
C THR A 16 12.59 -18.45 8.07
N PRO A 17 11.88 -18.19 9.18
CA PRO A 17 12.15 -17.06 10.08
C PRO A 17 13.54 -17.13 10.74
N HIS A 18 14.16 -15.98 10.97
CA HIS A 18 15.43 -15.80 11.64
C HIS A 18 15.29 -14.88 12.87
N LEU A 19 16.33 -14.80 13.73
CA LEU A 19 16.30 -14.00 14.97
C LEU A 19 15.92 -12.54 14.71
N GLY A 20 16.36 -11.95 13.56
CA GLY A 20 15.98 -10.59 13.18
C GLY A 20 14.47 -10.41 12.96
N ASN A 21 13.79 -11.42 12.42
CA ASN A 21 12.32 -11.41 12.29
C ASN A 21 11.64 -11.49 13.65
N TYR A 22 12.18 -12.31 14.56
CA TYR A 22 11.64 -12.45 15.92
C TYR A 22 11.70 -11.13 16.68
N VAL A 23 12.89 -10.54 16.77
CA VAL A 23 13.12 -9.30 17.55
C VAL A 23 12.49 -8.09 16.87
N GLY A 24 12.63 -7.98 15.54
CA GLY A 24 12.21 -6.80 14.78
C GLY A 24 10.74 -6.78 14.35
N ALA A 25 10.04 -7.92 14.36
CA ALA A 25 8.66 -7.96 13.89
C ALA A 25 7.73 -8.77 14.80
N ILE A 26 8.07 -10.05 15.08
CA ILE A 26 7.14 -10.96 15.77
C ILE A 26 6.91 -10.50 17.21
N ARG A 27 7.96 -10.30 17.98
CA ARG A 27 7.87 -9.91 19.40
C ARG A 27 7.19 -8.54 19.61
N PRO A 28 7.49 -7.48 18.84
CA PRO A 28 6.75 -6.22 18.93
C PRO A 28 5.27 -6.35 18.56
N ALA A 29 4.96 -7.07 17.49
CA ALA A 29 3.58 -7.27 17.04
C ALA A 29 2.74 -8.05 18.09
N LEU A 30 3.33 -9.08 18.71
CA LEU A 30 2.66 -9.83 19.78
C LEU A 30 2.42 -8.97 21.03
N ARG A 31 3.36 -8.09 21.40
CA ARG A 31 3.16 -7.12 22.48
C ARG A 31 2.03 -6.15 22.20
N MET A 32 2.02 -5.58 21.00
CA MET A 32 0.94 -4.68 20.55
C MET A 32 -0.43 -5.38 20.60
N ALA A 33 -0.53 -6.63 20.15
CA ALA A 33 -1.77 -7.39 20.15
C ALA A 33 -2.32 -7.72 21.56
N GLN A 34 -1.49 -7.58 22.59
CA GLN A 34 -1.91 -7.76 23.99
C GLN A 34 -2.59 -6.52 24.57
N ALA A 35 -2.49 -5.36 23.94
CA ALA A 35 -3.14 -4.14 24.41
C ALA A 35 -4.66 -4.28 24.37
N ALA A 36 -5.34 -3.78 25.42
CA ALA A 36 -6.79 -3.96 25.61
C ALA A 36 -7.64 -3.18 24.58
N ASP A 37 -7.08 -2.10 24.06
CA ASP A 37 -7.66 -1.18 23.07
C ASP A 37 -7.35 -1.53 21.61
N VAL A 38 -6.65 -2.66 21.37
CA VAL A 38 -6.30 -3.14 20.03
C VAL A 38 -7.18 -4.32 19.62
N ASP A 39 -7.67 -4.27 18.36
CA ASP A 39 -8.33 -5.35 17.61
C ASP A 39 -7.35 -5.82 16.52
N ALA A 40 -6.54 -6.83 16.82
CA ALA A 40 -5.40 -7.24 16.00
C ALA A 40 -5.79 -8.28 14.95
N PHE A 41 -5.38 -8.03 13.71
CA PHE A 41 -5.50 -8.91 12.56
C PHE A 41 -4.10 -9.26 12.07
N PHE A 42 -3.76 -10.55 12.05
CA PHE A 42 -2.52 -11.07 11.49
C PHE A 42 -2.84 -12.05 10.37
N PHE A 43 -2.22 -11.88 9.21
CA PHE A 43 -2.47 -12.79 8.12
C PHE A 43 -1.20 -13.27 7.41
N LEU A 44 -1.24 -14.51 6.97
CA LEU A 44 -0.23 -15.09 6.11
C LEU A 44 -0.48 -14.61 4.69
N ALA A 45 0.44 -13.82 4.14
CA ALA A 45 0.34 -13.17 2.84
C ALA A 45 0.73 -14.14 1.70
N ASP A 46 -0.02 -15.24 1.54
CA ASP A 46 0.32 -16.31 0.62
C ASP A 46 0.02 -15.98 -0.86
N TYR A 47 -0.97 -15.14 -1.17
CA TYR A 47 -1.12 -14.59 -2.53
C TYR A 47 0.07 -13.70 -2.91
N HIS A 48 0.57 -12.88 -1.97
CA HIS A 48 1.76 -12.07 -2.23
C HIS A 48 3.02 -12.93 -2.45
N ALA A 49 3.09 -14.13 -1.89
CA ALA A 49 4.21 -15.03 -2.12
C ALA A 49 4.34 -15.47 -3.58
N LEU A 50 3.21 -15.61 -4.30
CA LEU A 50 3.18 -16.00 -5.72
C LEU A 50 3.88 -14.99 -6.65
N ILE A 51 4.09 -13.75 -6.20
CA ILE A 51 4.78 -12.72 -7.00
C ILE A 51 6.25 -13.07 -7.25
N LYS A 52 6.88 -13.79 -6.31
CA LYS A 52 8.33 -14.06 -6.29
C LYS A 52 8.69 -15.52 -6.13
N CYS A 53 7.72 -16.40 -6.02
CA CYS A 53 7.94 -17.82 -5.79
C CYS A 53 6.97 -18.65 -6.63
N ASP A 54 7.52 -19.48 -7.49
CA ASP A 54 6.83 -20.41 -8.39
C ASP A 54 6.94 -21.89 -7.92
N ASP A 55 7.55 -22.12 -6.75
CA ASP A 55 7.68 -23.42 -6.13
C ASP A 55 6.53 -23.68 -5.12
N PRO A 56 5.54 -24.52 -5.47
CA PRO A 56 4.39 -24.80 -4.61
C PRO A 56 4.76 -25.47 -3.28
N GLU A 57 5.77 -26.35 -3.28
CA GLU A 57 6.18 -27.05 -2.06
C GLU A 57 6.85 -26.08 -1.08
N ARG A 58 7.67 -25.18 -1.60
CA ARG A 58 8.30 -24.14 -0.82
C ARG A 58 7.26 -23.18 -0.21
N ILE A 59 6.24 -22.80 -0.97
CA ILE A 59 5.13 -21.94 -0.46
C ILE A 59 4.38 -22.68 0.63
N ALA A 60 3.99 -23.95 0.41
CA ALA A 60 3.25 -24.74 1.39
C ALA A 60 4.04 -24.92 2.69
N ARG A 61 5.31 -25.30 2.60
CA ARG A 61 6.21 -25.47 3.75
C ARG A 61 6.42 -24.16 4.50
N SER A 62 6.78 -23.07 3.81
CA SER A 62 7.00 -21.77 4.44
C SER A 62 5.76 -21.27 5.15
N ARG A 63 4.58 -21.46 4.58
CA ARG A 63 3.30 -21.09 5.18
C ARG A 63 3.06 -21.83 6.51
N LEU A 64 3.32 -23.14 6.54
CA LEU A 64 3.20 -23.96 7.74
C LEU A 64 4.21 -23.53 8.81
N GLU A 65 5.49 -23.42 8.47
CA GLU A 65 6.57 -23.04 9.37
C GLU A 65 6.36 -21.65 9.98
N ILE A 66 5.89 -20.70 9.18
CA ILE A 66 5.63 -19.33 9.64
C ILE A 66 4.44 -19.31 10.58
N ALA A 67 3.34 -20.02 10.26
CA ALA A 67 2.20 -20.12 11.15
C ALA A 67 2.59 -20.77 12.49
N ALA A 68 3.32 -21.88 12.46
CA ALA A 68 3.87 -22.53 13.64
C ALA A 68 4.74 -21.58 14.46
N THR A 69 5.59 -20.77 13.79
CA THR A 69 6.47 -19.80 14.45
C THR A 69 5.67 -18.75 15.24
N TRP A 70 4.66 -18.15 14.64
CA TRP A 70 3.85 -17.13 15.31
C TRP A 70 3.08 -17.70 16.50
N LEU A 71 2.47 -18.88 16.34
CA LEU A 71 1.77 -19.58 17.42
C LEU A 71 2.73 -19.97 18.55
N ALA A 72 3.91 -20.50 18.21
CA ALA A 72 4.93 -20.88 19.19
C ALA A 72 5.47 -19.67 19.97
N CYS A 73 5.62 -18.52 19.30
CA CYS A 73 6.04 -17.26 19.93
C CYS A 73 4.97 -16.65 20.83
N GLY A 74 3.76 -17.20 20.89
CA GLY A 74 2.71 -16.78 21.82
C GLY A 74 1.57 -15.97 21.19
N LEU A 75 1.39 -16.07 19.85
CA LEU A 75 0.17 -15.58 19.22
C LEU A 75 -1.02 -16.39 19.75
N ASP A 76 -1.98 -15.70 20.36
CA ASP A 76 -3.21 -16.31 20.89
C ASP A 76 -4.37 -16.16 19.87
N PRO A 77 -4.79 -17.24 19.18
CA PRO A 77 -5.88 -17.21 18.21
C PRO A 77 -7.24 -16.87 18.81
N ALA A 78 -7.39 -16.94 20.15
CA ALA A 78 -8.61 -16.51 20.81
C ALA A 78 -8.74 -14.99 20.83
N ARG A 79 -7.62 -14.28 20.97
CA ARG A 79 -7.56 -12.83 21.10
C ARG A 79 -7.37 -12.11 19.77
N VAL A 80 -6.60 -12.70 18.84
CA VAL A 80 -6.29 -12.11 17.53
C VAL A 80 -7.03 -12.84 16.42
N THR A 81 -7.30 -12.15 15.32
CA THR A 81 -7.81 -12.75 14.09
C THR A 81 -6.60 -13.17 13.25
N PHE A 82 -6.26 -14.47 13.31
CA PHE A 82 -5.10 -15.03 12.62
C PHE A 82 -5.54 -15.96 11.49
N TYR A 83 -5.21 -15.63 10.23
CA TYR A 83 -5.74 -16.33 9.05
C TYR A 83 -4.75 -16.35 7.88
N ARG A 84 -5.02 -17.19 6.87
CA ARG A 84 -4.36 -17.12 5.55
C ARG A 84 -5.13 -16.18 4.66
N GLN A 85 -4.42 -15.38 3.90
CA GLN A 85 -5.02 -14.48 2.90
C GLN A 85 -5.89 -15.26 1.90
N SER A 86 -5.42 -16.42 1.44
CA SER A 86 -6.14 -17.28 0.50
C SER A 86 -7.43 -17.91 1.03
N ASP A 87 -7.67 -17.90 2.35
CA ASP A 87 -8.92 -18.37 2.95
C ASP A 87 -10.03 -17.31 2.92
N ILE A 88 -9.73 -16.09 2.44
CA ILE A 88 -10.64 -14.95 2.40
C ILE A 88 -10.99 -14.62 0.93
N PRO A 89 -11.99 -15.27 0.34
CA PRO A 89 -12.35 -15.03 -1.06
C PRO A 89 -12.85 -13.60 -1.33
N GLU A 90 -13.18 -12.87 -0.29
CA GLU A 90 -13.56 -11.46 -0.36
C GLU A 90 -12.37 -10.56 -0.74
N ILE A 91 -11.12 -10.95 -0.47
CA ILE A 91 -9.91 -10.17 -0.80
C ILE A 91 -9.70 -10.05 -2.31
N PRO A 92 -9.61 -11.15 -3.10
CA PRO A 92 -9.47 -11.02 -4.56
C PRO A 92 -10.64 -10.33 -5.22
N GLU A 93 -11.87 -10.46 -4.70
CA GLU A 93 -13.00 -9.73 -5.24
C GLU A 93 -12.86 -8.22 -4.99
N LEU A 94 -12.52 -7.80 -3.75
CA LEU A 94 -12.26 -6.40 -3.48
C LEU A 94 -11.09 -5.88 -4.31
N THR A 95 -10.03 -6.67 -4.48
CA THR A 95 -8.89 -6.31 -5.34
C THR A 95 -9.37 -5.94 -6.75
N TRP A 96 -10.29 -6.72 -7.33
CA TRP A 96 -10.86 -6.39 -8.63
C TRP A 96 -11.63 -5.07 -8.63
N LEU A 97 -12.49 -4.83 -7.63
CA LEU A 97 -13.24 -3.58 -7.51
C LEU A 97 -12.30 -2.37 -7.40
N LEU A 98 -11.22 -2.51 -6.60
CA LEU A 98 -10.22 -1.46 -6.45
C LEU A 98 -9.38 -1.26 -7.71
N THR A 99 -9.02 -2.33 -8.42
CA THR A 99 -8.28 -2.27 -9.69
C THR A 99 -9.03 -1.42 -10.72
N CYS A 100 -10.36 -1.53 -10.80
CA CYS A 100 -11.19 -0.78 -11.72
C CYS A 100 -11.19 0.74 -11.47
N VAL A 101 -10.82 1.20 -10.27
CA VAL A 101 -10.75 2.63 -9.93
C VAL A 101 -9.33 3.16 -9.79
N THR A 102 -8.33 2.27 -9.80
CA THR A 102 -6.93 2.63 -9.61
C THR A 102 -6.32 3.14 -10.91
N ALA A 103 -5.80 4.37 -10.88
CA ALA A 103 -5.17 4.96 -12.05
C ALA A 103 -3.82 4.26 -12.37
N LYS A 104 -3.57 3.94 -13.65
CA LYS A 104 -2.28 3.38 -14.11
C LYS A 104 -1.09 4.26 -13.70
N GLY A 105 -1.24 5.59 -13.73
CA GLY A 105 -0.19 6.53 -13.30
C GLY A 105 0.18 6.43 -11.83
N LEU A 106 -0.74 6.00 -10.94
CA LEU A 106 -0.42 5.69 -9.55
C LEU A 106 0.45 4.42 -9.49
N MET A 107 0.07 3.37 -10.22
CA MET A 107 0.79 2.10 -10.26
C MET A 107 2.21 2.24 -10.83
N ASN A 108 2.41 3.07 -11.85
CA ASN A 108 3.73 3.34 -12.43
C ASN A 108 4.72 3.94 -11.43
N ARG A 109 4.25 4.51 -10.30
CA ARG A 109 5.08 5.09 -9.25
C ARG A 109 5.40 4.11 -8.12
N ALA A 110 4.84 2.90 -8.13
CA ALA A 110 5.09 1.88 -7.11
C ALA A 110 6.56 1.48 -7.12
N HIS A 111 7.20 1.44 -5.94
CA HIS A 111 8.64 1.24 -5.80
C HIS A 111 9.14 -0.03 -6.49
N ALA A 112 8.43 -1.16 -6.33
CA ALA A 112 8.88 -2.43 -6.91
C ALA A 112 8.82 -2.43 -8.44
N TYR A 113 7.78 -1.86 -9.04
CA TYR A 113 7.68 -1.71 -10.48
C TYR A 113 8.78 -0.78 -11.00
N LYS A 114 8.94 0.39 -10.34
CA LYS A 114 10.00 1.35 -10.72
C LYS A 114 11.38 0.73 -10.62
N ALA A 115 11.68 -0.01 -9.56
CA ALA A 115 12.97 -0.69 -9.40
C ALA A 115 13.21 -1.74 -10.50
N ALA A 116 12.17 -2.47 -10.95
CA ALA A 116 12.28 -3.41 -12.06
C ALA A 116 12.56 -2.69 -13.38
N VAL A 117 11.84 -1.60 -13.68
CA VAL A 117 12.06 -0.76 -14.87
C VAL A 117 13.46 -0.17 -14.88
N ASP A 118 13.93 0.38 -13.73
CA ASP A 118 15.26 0.97 -13.62
C ASP A 118 16.36 -0.09 -13.86
N ALA A 119 16.16 -1.33 -13.32
CA ALA A 119 17.09 -2.44 -13.51
C ALA A 119 17.14 -2.91 -14.98
N ASN A 120 15.97 -3.10 -15.62
CA ASN A 120 15.88 -3.50 -17.03
C ASN A 120 16.52 -2.45 -17.95
N THR A 121 16.21 -1.18 -17.73
CA THR A 121 16.78 -0.05 -18.49
C THR A 121 18.29 0.01 -18.35
N ALA A 122 18.83 -0.22 -17.14
CA ALA A 122 20.27 -0.24 -16.90
C ALA A 122 20.98 -1.40 -17.63
N GLN A 123 20.23 -2.48 -17.93
CA GLN A 123 20.74 -3.64 -18.71
C GLN A 123 20.49 -3.49 -20.22
N GLY A 124 19.84 -2.41 -20.66
CA GLY A 124 19.50 -2.17 -22.06
C GLY A 124 18.32 -3.02 -22.56
N GLU A 125 17.52 -3.57 -21.64
CA GLU A 125 16.32 -4.35 -21.93
C GLU A 125 15.08 -3.46 -22.04
N ASP A 126 13.95 -4.05 -22.53
CA ASP A 126 12.66 -3.39 -22.48
C ASP A 126 12.26 -3.09 -21.02
N ALA A 127 11.68 -1.93 -20.81
CA ALA A 127 11.31 -1.46 -19.47
C ALA A 127 10.44 -2.46 -18.69
N ASP A 128 9.56 -3.19 -19.40
CA ASP A 128 8.63 -4.16 -18.81
C ASP A 128 9.14 -5.62 -18.94
N ALA A 129 10.40 -5.84 -19.35
CA ALA A 129 10.97 -7.19 -19.48
C ALA A 129 10.84 -7.96 -18.16
N GLY A 130 10.23 -9.15 -18.21
CA GLY A 130 10.01 -10.00 -17.03
C GLY A 130 9.07 -9.47 -15.96
N VAL A 131 8.46 -8.30 -16.15
CA VAL A 131 7.49 -7.73 -15.20
C VAL A 131 6.14 -8.42 -15.36
N THR A 132 5.72 -9.17 -14.35
CA THR A 132 4.38 -9.79 -14.33
C THR A 132 3.32 -8.80 -13.89
N LEU A 133 2.06 -9.04 -14.29
CA LEU A 133 0.93 -8.27 -13.76
C LEU A 133 0.80 -8.38 -12.24
N GLY A 134 1.20 -9.51 -11.65
CA GLY A 134 1.26 -9.67 -10.20
C GLY A 134 2.23 -8.69 -9.53
N LEU A 135 3.46 -8.55 -10.08
CA LEU A 135 4.43 -7.56 -9.60
C LEU A 135 3.94 -6.12 -9.78
N TYR A 136 3.25 -5.84 -10.88
CA TYR A 136 2.72 -4.50 -11.16
C TYR A 136 1.53 -4.15 -10.27
N SER A 137 0.61 -5.10 -10.02
CA SER A 137 -0.69 -4.84 -9.39
C SER A 137 -0.77 -5.19 -7.89
N TYR A 138 0.25 -5.83 -7.30
CA TYR A 138 0.18 -6.23 -5.88
C TYR A 138 -0.11 -5.08 -4.89
N PRO A 139 0.23 -3.79 -5.14
CA PRO A 139 -0.17 -2.73 -4.24
C PRO A 139 -1.69 -2.58 -4.11
N VAL A 140 -2.45 -2.98 -5.15
CA VAL A 140 -3.92 -3.00 -5.09
C VAL A 140 -4.42 -4.18 -4.25
N LEU A 141 -3.75 -5.35 -4.35
CA LEU A 141 -4.03 -6.49 -3.46
C LEU A 141 -3.75 -6.12 -1.99
N MET A 142 -2.61 -5.47 -1.72
CA MET A 142 -2.29 -4.98 -0.38
C MET A 142 -3.31 -3.93 0.13
N ALA A 143 -3.77 -3.04 -0.75
CA ALA A 143 -4.85 -2.12 -0.41
C ALA A 143 -6.15 -2.87 -0.04
N ALA A 144 -6.48 -3.95 -0.77
CA ALA A 144 -7.64 -4.78 -0.45
C ALA A 144 -7.50 -5.49 0.91
N ASP A 145 -6.31 -6.05 1.23
CA ASP A 145 -6.03 -6.64 2.54
C ASP A 145 -6.33 -5.67 3.69
N ILE A 146 -5.95 -4.41 3.52
CA ILE A 146 -6.08 -3.37 4.55
C ILE A 146 -7.51 -2.85 4.63
N LEU A 147 -8.08 -2.48 3.48
CA LEU A 147 -9.37 -1.79 3.40
C LEU A 147 -10.56 -2.72 3.71
N LEU A 148 -10.44 -4.01 3.41
CA LEU A 148 -11.49 -5.00 3.66
C LEU A 148 -11.88 -5.10 5.14
N PHE A 149 -10.90 -4.93 6.01
CA PHE A 149 -11.10 -4.99 7.45
C PHE A 149 -11.24 -3.61 8.11
N GLY A 150 -11.09 -2.53 7.32
CA GLY A 150 -11.09 -1.16 7.83
C GLY A 150 -9.98 -0.96 8.86
N ALA A 151 -8.78 -1.46 8.57
CA ALA A 151 -7.62 -1.30 9.44
C ALA A 151 -7.25 0.18 9.53
N GLN A 152 -7.25 0.70 10.74
CA GLN A 152 -6.93 2.10 11.02
C GLN A 152 -5.42 2.32 11.07
N GLN A 153 -4.66 1.31 11.51
CA GLN A 153 -3.21 1.34 11.63
C GLN A 153 -2.59 0.09 11.02
N VAL A 154 -1.51 0.29 10.29
CA VAL A 154 -0.75 -0.79 9.65
C VAL A 154 0.73 -0.62 10.02
N PRO A 155 1.26 -1.48 10.92
CA PRO A 155 2.69 -1.48 11.25
C PRO A 155 3.51 -1.90 10.03
N VAL A 156 4.38 -1.02 9.58
CA VAL A 156 5.19 -1.24 8.37
C VAL A 156 6.59 -0.66 8.52
N GLY A 157 7.55 -1.24 7.82
CA GLY A 157 8.85 -0.61 7.61
C GLY A 157 8.73 0.65 6.74
N ARG A 158 9.71 1.54 6.80
CA ARG A 158 9.74 2.80 6.04
C ARG A 158 9.59 2.58 4.52
N ASP A 159 10.12 1.48 4.00
CA ASP A 159 10.02 1.08 2.60
C ASP A 159 8.59 0.74 2.14
N GLN A 160 7.68 0.45 3.08
CA GLN A 160 6.29 0.10 2.80
C GLN A 160 5.31 1.26 2.99
N VAL A 161 5.75 2.42 3.49
CA VAL A 161 4.87 3.60 3.73
C VAL A 161 4.15 4.02 2.45
N GLN A 162 4.84 4.00 1.30
CA GLN A 162 4.25 4.32 0.00
C GLN A 162 3.02 3.46 -0.31
N HIS A 163 3.03 2.18 0.04
CA HIS A 163 1.88 1.30 -0.22
C HIS A 163 0.66 1.66 0.62
N ILE A 164 0.88 2.16 1.85
CA ILE A 164 -0.20 2.66 2.69
C ILE A 164 -0.79 3.96 2.13
N GLU A 165 0.06 4.85 1.62
CA GLU A 165 -0.39 6.06 0.92
C GLU A 165 -1.19 5.71 -0.35
N MET A 166 -0.73 4.73 -1.13
CA MET A 166 -1.47 4.23 -2.29
C MET A 166 -2.84 3.65 -1.88
N ALA A 167 -2.91 2.89 -0.78
CA ALA A 167 -4.17 2.36 -0.27
C ALA A 167 -5.14 3.49 0.15
N ARG A 168 -4.62 4.58 0.73
CA ARG A 168 -5.41 5.79 1.06
C ARG A 168 -5.97 6.46 -0.19
N ASP A 169 -5.12 6.69 -1.20
CA ASP A 169 -5.53 7.29 -2.48
C ASP A 169 -6.62 6.45 -3.17
N ILE A 170 -6.46 5.12 -3.17
CA ILE A 170 -7.42 4.18 -3.76
C ILE A 170 -8.75 4.23 -2.98
N ALA A 171 -8.71 4.23 -1.64
CA ALA A 171 -9.91 4.33 -0.81
C ALA A 171 -10.65 5.65 -1.05
N GLN A 172 -9.94 6.77 -1.07
CA GLN A 172 -10.53 8.09 -1.35
C GLN A 172 -11.17 8.14 -2.74
N ARG A 173 -10.48 7.58 -3.75
CA ARG A 173 -11.02 7.51 -5.11
C ARG A 173 -12.28 6.65 -5.19
N PHE A 174 -12.30 5.49 -4.52
CA PHE A 174 -13.47 4.62 -4.44
C PHE A 174 -14.65 5.34 -3.75
N ASN A 175 -14.40 5.96 -2.61
CA ASN A 175 -15.40 6.73 -1.87
C ASN A 175 -15.97 7.89 -2.69
N HIS A 176 -15.11 8.62 -3.41
CA HIS A 176 -15.55 9.70 -4.29
C HIS A 176 -16.49 9.21 -5.40
N LEU A 177 -16.18 8.06 -6.01
CA LEU A 177 -16.97 7.53 -7.14
C LEU A 177 -18.28 6.88 -6.69
N TYR A 178 -18.28 6.18 -5.55
CA TYR A 178 -19.37 5.29 -5.16
C TYR A 178 -19.96 5.58 -3.78
N GLY A 179 -19.33 6.44 -3.01
CA GLY A 179 -19.75 6.71 -1.63
C GLY A 179 -20.96 7.63 -1.53
N ALA A 180 -21.30 8.40 -2.57
CA ALA A 180 -22.40 9.37 -2.53
C ALA A 180 -22.35 10.29 -1.29
N GLY A 181 -21.14 10.73 -0.89
CA GLY A 181 -20.90 11.52 0.31
C GLY A 181 -20.65 10.70 1.58
N ALA A 182 -20.77 9.37 1.54
CA ALA A 182 -20.42 8.50 2.66
C ALA A 182 -19.05 7.86 2.49
N GLU A 183 -18.35 7.64 3.61
CA GLU A 183 -17.12 6.87 3.66
C GLU A 183 -17.46 5.38 3.65
N LEU A 184 -17.23 4.70 2.51
CA LEU A 184 -17.41 3.25 2.37
C LEU A 184 -16.17 2.49 2.80
N LEU A 185 -14.99 3.03 2.48
CA LEU A 185 -13.66 2.48 2.79
C LEU A 185 -12.91 3.51 3.64
N SER A 186 -12.49 3.11 4.83
CA SER A 186 -11.74 4.00 5.75
C SER A 186 -10.25 4.03 5.36
N PRO A 187 -9.67 5.23 5.07
CA PRO A 187 -8.27 5.34 4.73
C PRO A 187 -7.35 4.95 5.89
N PRO A 188 -6.37 4.04 5.69
CA PRO A 188 -5.46 3.60 6.75
C PRO A 188 -4.39 4.64 7.08
N ALA A 189 -3.71 4.45 8.24
CA ALA A 189 -2.48 5.15 8.60
C ALA A 189 -1.31 4.17 8.74
N ALA A 190 -0.14 4.55 8.21
CA ALA A 190 1.09 3.81 8.45
C ALA A 190 1.54 4.01 9.91
N MET A 191 1.94 2.92 10.56
CA MET A 191 2.64 2.93 11.84
C MET A 191 4.08 2.55 11.58
N VAL A 192 4.98 3.53 11.64
CA VAL A 192 6.43 3.26 11.56
C VAL A 192 6.98 3.29 12.97
N ASP A 193 7.40 2.12 13.45
CA ASP A 193 8.10 2.03 14.74
C ASP A 193 9.60 2.32 14.48
N GLU A 194 10.05 3.49 14.89
CA GLU A 194 11.43 3.93 14.72
C GLU A 194 12.38 3.19 15.68
N ASP A 195 11.85 2.66 16.78
CA ASP A 195 12.59 1.97 17.83
C ASP A 195 12.69 0.45 17.59
N VAL A 196 12.15 -0.08 16.48
CA VAL A 196 12.30 -1.50 16.17
C VAL A 196 13.77 -1.83 15.96
N ALA A 197 14.32 -2.56 16.93
CA ALA A 197 15.71 -2.98 16.94
C ALA A 197 16.02 -3.80 15.67
N THR A 198 16.82 -3.23 14.80
CA THR A 198 17.36 -3.95 13.65
C THR A 198 18.55 -4.79 14.15
N LEU A 199 18.37 -6.12 14.21
CA LEU A 199 19.50 -6.97 14.59
C LEU A 199 20.57 -7.03 13.51
N PRO A 200 21.86 -6.92 13.86
CA PRO A 200 22.95 -7.24 12.96
C PRO A 200 22.98 -8.74 12.67
N GLY A 201 23.38 -9.11 11.45
CA GLY A 201 23.66 -10.47 11.03
C GLY A 201 25.08 -10.90 11.32
N LEU A 202 25.49 -12.03 10.73
CA LEU A 202 26.83 -12.65 10.94
C LEU A 202 27.99 -11.71 10.58
N ASP A 203 27.77 -10.81 9.63
CA ASP A 203 28.74 -9.86 9.07
C ASP A 203 28.62 -8.44 9.66
N GLY A 204 27.77 -8.23 10.65
CA GLY A 204 27.53 -6.95 11.30
C GLY A 204 26.54 -6.03 10.56
N ARG A 205 26.21 -6.31 9.28
CA ARG A 205 25.14 -5.60 8.58
C ARG A 205 23.78 -6.06 9.08
N LYS A 206 22.71 -5.34 8.73
CA LYS A 206 21.32 -5.75 9.01
C LYS A 206 21.11 -7.23 8.64
N MET A 207 20.58 -8.02 9.58
CA MET A 207 20.26 -9.43 9.34
C MET A 207 19.20 -9.56 8.24
N SER A 208 19.56 -10.23 7.15
CA SER A 208 18.71 -10.42 5.98
C SER A 208 19.08 -11.68 5.20
N LYS A 209 18.08 -12.39 4.70
CA LYS A 209 18.27 -13.54 3.82
C LYS A 209 19.02 -13.17 2.53
N SER A 210 18.82 -11.95 2.02
CA SER A 210 19.49 -11.45 0.81
C SER A 210 21.00 -11.30 0.97
N TYR A 211 21.48 -11.20 2.22
CA TYR A 211 22.92 -11.08 2.53
C TYR A 211 23.54 -12.41 3.01
N ASP A 212 22.73 -13.48 3.10
CA ASP A 212 23.15 -14.78 3.65
C ASP A 212 23.83 -14.66 5.04
N ASN A 213 23.39 -13.70 5.84
CA ASN A 213 23.95 -13.36 7.14
C ASN A 213 23.02 -13.64 8.33
N THR A 214 22.04 -14.54 8.12
CA THR A 214 20.99 -14.78 9.13
C THR A 214 21.40 -15.77 10.19
N ILE A 215 20.86 -15.60 11.41
CA ILE A 215 20.90 -16.56 12.50
C ILE A 215 19.51 -17.21 12.59
N PRO A 216 19.38 -18.54 12.45
CA PRO A 216 18.08 -19.22 12.45
C PRO A 216 17.34 -19.02 13.77
N LEU A 217 16.01 -18.94 13.72
CA LEU A 217 15.19 -18.83 14.95
C LEU A 217 14.98 -20.21 15.58
N PHE A 218 14.40 -21.17 14.83
CA PHE A 218 14.10 -22.52 15.30
C PHE A 218 14.77 -23.61 14.45
N ALA A 219 14.94 -23.35 13.15
CA ALA A 219 15.44 -24.34 12.22
C ALA A 219 16.82 -24.87 12.61
N GLY A 220 16.99 -26.19 12.60
CA GLY A 220 18.24 -26.86 12.93
C GLY A 220 18.57 -26.94 14.43
N GLY A 221 17.68 -26.45 15.31
CA GLY A 221 17.80 -26.58 16.75
C GLY A 221 18.94 -25.78 17.39
N THR A 222 19.31 -26.14 18.60
CA THR A 222 20.37 -25.50 19.39
C THR A 222 21.71 -25.49 18.65
N ARG A 223 22.06 -26.60 18.00
CA ARG A 223 23.33 -26.73 17.28
C ARG A 223 23.45 -25.72 16.13
N ALA A 224 22.38 -25.55 15.33
CA ALA A 224 22.40 -24.58 14.24
C ALA A 224 22.50 -23.13 14.74
N LEU A 225 21.91 -22.80 15.90
CA LEU A 225 22.05 -21.52 16.57
C LEU A 225 23.52 -21.31 17.01
N GLU A 226 24.13 -22.27 17.69
CA GLU A 226 25.52 -22.22 18.15
C GLU A 226 26.49 -22.08 16.98
N ASP A 227 26.33 -22.89 15.93
CA ASP A 227 27.15 -22.87 14.71
C ASP A 227 27.02 -21.49 13.99
N ALA A 228 25.84 -20.90 13.96
CA ALA A 228 25.64 -19.57 13.38
C ALA A 228 26.33 -18.49 14.22
N ILE A 229 26.16 -18.51 15.54
CA ILE A 229 26.79 -17.55 16.45
C ILE A 229 28.33 -17.68 16.40
N ALA A 230 28.86 -18.89 16.27
CA ALA A 230 30.30 -19.11 16.11
C ALA A 230 30.87 -18.41 14.87
N ARG A 231 30.09 -18.25 13.79
CA ARG A 231 30.47 -17.57 12.55
C ARG A 231 30.36 -16.06 12.59
N ILE A 232 29.77 -15.45 13.65
CA ILE A 232 29.71 -13.99 13.76
C ILE A 232 31.11 -13.41 13.65
N VAL A 233 31.31 -12.48 12.73
CA VAL A 233 32.60 -11.81 12.50
C VAL A 233 32.97 -10.98 13.73
N THR A 234 34.20 -11.18 14.21
CA THR A 234 34.79 -10.43 15.32
C THR A 234 36.17 -9.92 14.88
N ASP A 235 36.69 -8.92 15.58
CA ASP A 235 38.02 -8.42 15.30
C ASP A 235 39.13 -9.38 15.83
N SER A 236 40.39 -9.05 15.58
CA SER A 236 41.57 -9.84 15.93
C SER A 236 42.05 -9.67 17.38
N ARG A 237 41.33 -8.94 18.23
CA ARG A 237 41.74 -8.69 19.63
C ARG A 237 41.78 -9.98 20.45
N ARG A 238 42.85 -10.14 21.17
CA ARG A 238 43.11 -11.35 21.97
C ARG A 238 42.32 -11.32 23.29
N PRO A 239 42.21 -12.48 23.99
CA PRO A 239 41.74 -12.50 25.38
C PRO A 239 42.56 -11.53 26.26
N GLY A 240 41.86 -10.77 27.12
CA GLY A 240 42.48 -9.73 27.96
C GLY A 240 42.61 -8.35 27.30
N GLU A 241 42.48 -8.24 25.97
CA GLU A 241 42.47 -6.93 25.30
C GLU A 241 41.05 -6.32 25.33
N PRO A 242 40.92 -5.03 25.69
CA PRO A 242 39.63 -4.34 25.70
C PRO A 242 38.95 -4.35 24.32
N LYS A 243 37.65 -4.65 24.29
CA LYS A 243 36.82 -4.71 23.13
C LYS A 243 35.74 -3.64 23.16
N ASP A 244 35.40 -3.04 22.01
CA ASP A 244 34.35 -2.05 21.93
C ASP A 244 32.97 -2.74 21.81
N PRO A 245 32.08 -2.63 22.82
CA PRO A 245 30.77 -3.26 22.80
C PRO A 245 29.78 -2.53 21.86
N ASP A 246 30.02 -1.26 21.55
CA ASP A 246 29.02 -0.45 20.83
C ASP A 246 29.16 -0.58 19.31
N SER A 247 30.33 -1.00 18.82
CA SER A 247 30.56 -1.35 17.41
C SER A 247 30.42 -2.84 17.12
N ASN A 248 30.01 -3.66 18.10
CA ASN A 248 30.09 -5.10 18.02
C ASN A 248 28.71 -5.76 17.87
N ALA A 249 28.53 -6.61 16.85
CA ALA A 249 27.31 -7.35 16.59
C ALA A 249 26.90 -8.26 17.78
N LEU A 250 27.85 -8.92 18.46
CA LEU A 250 27.55 -9.80 19.59
C LEU A 250 26.86 -9.03 20.72
N CYS A 251 27.38 -7.86 21.07
CA CYS A 251 26.81 -7.04 22.14
C CYS A 251 25.43 -6.50 21.76
N ALA A 252 25.24 -6.07 20.53
CA ALA A 252 23.94 -5.60 20.05
C ALA A 252 22.88 -6.72 20.10
N ILE A 253 23.24 -7.94 19.68
CA ILE A 253 22.34 -9.10 19.73
C ILE A 253 22.10 -9.49 21.21
N TYR A 254 23.13 -9.52 22.05
CA TYR A 254 22.97 -9.85 23.48
C TYR A 254 21.97 -8.91 24.18
N ARG A 255 22.12 -7.61 23.98
CA ARG A 255 21.22 -6.57 24.52
C ARG A 255 19.76 -6.75 24.06
N ALA A 256 19.53 -7.29 22.88
CA ALA A 256 18.17 -7.53 22.37
C ALA A 256 17.44 -8.70 23.08
N PHE A 257 18.19 -9.60 23.70
CA PHE A 257 17.66 -10.76 24.42
C PHE A 257 17.82 -10.66 25.96
N ALA A 258 18.65 -9.76 26.46
CA ALA A 258 18.94 -9.64 27.88
C ALA A 258 18.23 -8.44 28.52
N PRO A 259 17.88 -8.50 29.81
CA PRO A 259 17.55 -7.32 30.58
C PRO A 259 18.70 -6.29 30.52
N ARG A 260 18.39 -5.00 30.66
CA ARG A 260 19.37 -3.92 30.54
C ARG A 260 20.61 -4.13 31.42
N ALA A 261 20.42 -4.52 32.67
CA ALA A 261 21.52 -4.74 33.61
C ALA A 261 22.48 -5.85 33.14
N GLU A 262 21.97 -6.95 32.60
CA GLU A 262 22.78 -8.04 32.03
C GLU A 262 23.49 -7.61 30.75
N GLY A 263 22.83 -6.82 29.90
CA GLY A 263 23.44 -6.25 28.70
C GLY A 263 24.57 -5.29 29.02
N ASP A 264 24.41 -4.46 30.06
CA ASP A 264 25.44 -3.53 30.52
C ASP A 264 26.63 -4.29 31.15
N ALA A 265 26.38 -5.36 31.93
CA ALA A 265 27.42 -6.25 32.47
C ALA A 265 28.20 -6.94 31.34
N PHE A 266 27.52 -7.50 30.34
CA PHE A 266 28.18 -8.12 29.19
C PHE A 266 29.07 -7.10 28.44
N ALA A 267 28.59 -5.89 28.25
CA ALA A 267 29.38 -4.79 27.66
C ALA A 267 30.60 -4.42 28.49
N ALA A 268 30.49 -4.42 29.83
CA ALA A 268 31.61 -4.17 30.75
C ALA A 268 32.67 -5.29 30.65
N ASP A 269 32.25 -6.55 30.60
CA ASP A 269 33.13 -7.70 30.44
C ASP A 269 33.91 -7.64 29.11
N LEU A 270 33.25 -7.22 28.00
CA LEU A 270 33.95 -6.99 26.74
C LEU A 270 35.01 -5.91 26.83
N ARG A 271 34.74 -4.80 27.55
CA ARG A 271 35.74 -3.73 27.83
C ARG A 271 36.85 -4.23 28.71
N ALA A 272 36.59 -5.17 29.62
CA ALA A 272 37.57 -5.81 30.48
C ALA A 272 38.40 -6.90 29.79
N GLY A 273 38.11 -7.22 28.50
CA GLY A 273 38.91 -8.15 27.73
C GLY A 273 38.32 -9.57 27.57
N LEU A 274 37.01 -9.76 27.80
CA LEU A 274 36.32 -11.05 27.62
C LEU A 274 36.70 -11.68 26.28
N ALA A 275 37.11 -12.95 26.29
CA ALA A 275 37.49 -13.67 25.07
C ALA A 275 36.30 -13.82 24.13
N TRP A 276 36.54 -13.68 22.79
CA TRP A 276 35.46 -13.79 21.77
C TRP A 276 34.74 -15.14 21.83
N GLY A 277 35.46 -16.22 22.05
CA GLY A 277 34.86 -17.56 22.18
C GLY A 277 33.89 -17.65 23.37
N GLU A 278 34.26 -17.11 24.52
CA GLU A 278 33.39 -17.04 25.70
C GLU A 278 32.20 -16.11 25.48
N ALA A 279 32.43 -14.95 24.87
CA ALA A 279 31.36 -14.01 24.54
C ALA A 279 30.28 -14.68 23.61
N LYS A 280 30.72 -15.44 22.62
CA LYS A 280 29.83 -16.22 21.72
C LYS A 280 29.04 -17.30 22.46
N GLN A 281 29.70 -18.01 23.38
CA GLN A 281 29.03 -19.04 24.22
C GLN A 281 27.97 -18.40 25.13
N ARG A 282 28.29 -17.28 25.78
CA ARG A 282 27.33 -16.55 26.63
C ARG A 282 26.16 -16.02 25.82
N LEU A 283 26.40 -15.52 24.58
CA LEU A 283 25.35 -15.08 23.68
C LEU A 283 24.42 -16.24 23.31
N ALA A 284 24.99 -17.38 22.89
CA ALA A 284 24.22 -18.56 22.55
C ALA A 284 23.35 -19.04 23.73
N ALA A 285 23.93 -19.14 24.91
CA ALA A 285 23.20 -19.51 26.12
C ALA A 285 22.07 -18.53 26.46
N ARG A 286 22.31 -17.23 26.33
CA ARG A 286 21.28 -16.20 26.60
C ARG A 286 20.10 -16.29 25.61
N ILE A 287 20.39 -16.46 24.34
CA ILE A 287 19.35 -16.63 23.31
C ILE A 287 18.57 -17.92 23.59
N GLU A 288 19.27 -19.02 23.88
CA GLU A 288 18.67 -20.32 24.11
C GLU A 288 17.69 -20.32 25.30
N GLN A 289 17.97 -19.56 26.37
CA GLN A 289 17.05 -19.42 27.49
C GLN A 289 15.67 -18.90 27.07
N GLU A 290 15.59 -18.00 26.09
CA GLU A 290 14.33 -17.45 25.57
C GLU A 290 13.76 -18.36 24.46
N ILE A 291 14.60 -18.87 23.58
CA ILE A 291 14.18 -19.55 22.34
C ILE A 291 13.88 -21.03 22.53
N ALA A 292 14.55 -21.74 23.44
CA ALA A 292 14.34 -23.18 23.62
C ALA A 292 12.88 -23.55 23.96
N PRO A 293 12.18 -22.90 24.90
CA PRO A 293 10.79 -23.21 25.18
C PRO A 293 9.85 -22.87 23.99
N LEU A 294 10.18 -21.85 23.20
CA LEU A 294 9.42 -21.49 21.99
C LEU A 294 9.68 -22.52 20.89
N ARG A 295 10.91 -22.99 20.74
CA ARG A 295 11.28 -24.06 19.79
C ARG A 295 10.53 -25.37 20.10
N ALA A 296 10.47 -25.75 21.36
CA ALA A 296 9.73 -26.95 21.77
C ALA A 296 8.24 -26.88 21.37
N ARG A 297 7.61 -25.68 21.50
CA ARG A 297 6.24 -25.46 21.03
C ARG A 297 6.14 -25.51 19.50
N TYR A 298 7.11 -24.94 18.81
CA TYR A 298 7.18 -24.94 17.36
C TYR A 298 7.26 -26.38 16.82
N ASP A 299 8.14 -27.20 17.38
CA ASP A 299 8.32 -28.59 17.00
C ASP A 299 7.04 -29.41 17.27
N ALA A 300 6.38 -29.17 18.40
CA ALA A 300 5.10 -29.79 18.73
C ALA A 300 3.98 -29.39 17.73
N LEU A 301 3.93 -28.14 17.31
CA LEU A 301 2.96 -27.66 16.32
C LEU A 301 3.23 -28.26 14.93
N LEU A 302 4.49 -28.39 14.52
CA LEU A 302 4.83 -29.05 13.26
C LEU A 302 4.54 -30.55 13.28
N ALA A 303 4.61 -31.20 14.44
CA ALA A 303 4.22 -32.62 14.62
C ALA A 303 2.69 -32.82 14.63
N ALA A 304 1.90 -31.72 14.85
CA ALA A 304 0.45 -31.73 14.88
C ALA A 304 -0.14 -30.61 14.00
N PRO A 305 0.06 -30.61 12.68
CA PRO A 305 -0.30 -29.53 11.77
C PRO A 305 -1.80 -29.23 11.74
N GLU A 306 -2.65 -30.16 12.14
CA GLU A 306 -4.10 -29.95 12.29
C GLU A 306 -4.46 -28.89 13.34
N GLN A 307 -3.61 -28.65 14.34
CA GLN A 307 -3.80 -27.58 15.32
C GLN A 307 -3.58 -26.20 14.66
N ILE A 308 -2.58 -26.11 13.81
CA ILE A 308 -2.31 -24.89 13.03
C ILE A 308 -3.46 -24.61 12.07
N GLU A 309 -3.92 -25.65 11.36
CA GLU A 309 -5.02 -25.55 10.41
C GLU A 309 -6.31 -25.09 11.12
N THR A 310 -6.62 -25.66 12.28
CA THR A 310 -7.78 -25.28 13.09
C THR A 310 -7.71 -23.81 13.50
N ALA A 311 -6.54 -23.34 13.96
CA ALA A 311 -6.36 -21.94 14.35
C ALA A 311 -6.56 -20.99 13.16
N LEU A 312 -6.01 -21.32 11.98
CA LEU A 312 -6.16 -20.50 10.77
C LEU A 312 -7.59 -20.47 10.25
N GLN A 313 -8.30 -21.61 10.25
CA GLN A 313 -9.70 -21.69 9.83
C GLN A 313 -10.63 -20.90 10.78
N GLN A 314 -10.41 -20.99 12.08
CA GLN A 314 -11.14 -20.18 13.06
C GLN A 314 -10.89 -18.67 12.84
N GLY A 315 -9.63 -18.30 12.56
CA GLY A 315 -9.27 -16.95 12.22
C GLY A 315 -9.93 -16.48 10.92
N ALA A 316 -9.94 -17.33 9.88
CA ALA A 316 -10.62 -17.04 8.62
C ALA A 316 -12.12 -16.84 8.80
N ALA A 317 -12.78 -17.65 9.62
CA ALA A 317 -14.20 -17.47 9.94
C ALA A 317 -14.48 -16.12 10.63
N LYS A 318 -13.63 -15.73 11.61
CA LYS A 318 -13.70 -14.40 12.25
C LYS A 318 -13.48 -13.27 11.24
N ALA A 319 -12.47 -13.38 10.38
CA ALA A 319 -12.14 -12.39 9.36
C ALA A 319 -13.30 -12.23 8.35
N ARG A 320 -13.86 -13.34 7.84
CA ARG A 320 -14.97 -13.33 6.89
C ARG A 320 -16.27 -12.77 7.49
N ALA A 321 -16.51 -12.99 8.77
CA ALA A 321 -17.64 -12.38 9.46
C ALA A 321 -17.59 -10.83 9.44
N ARG A 322 -16.41 -10.25 9.31
CA ARG A 322 -16.19 -8.81 9.12
C ARG A 322 -16.18 -8.39 7.65
N ALA A 323 -15.50 -9.17 6.80
CA ALA A 323 -15.31 -8.88 5.39
C ALA A 323 -16.62 -8.94 4.58
N ALA A 324 -17.41 -9.98 4.76
CA ALA A 324 -18.59 -10.25 3.95
C ALA A 324 -19.66 -9.12 4.01
N PRO A 325 -19.99 -8.53 5.18
CA PRO A 325 -20.92 -7.39 5.22
C PRO A 325 -20.40 -6.15 4.50
N LEU A 326 -19.11 -5.84 4.62
CA LEU A 326 -18.52 -4.72 3.91
C LEU A 326 -18.58 -4.97 2.39
N LEU A 327 -18.11 -6.13 1.93
CA LEU A 327 -18.14 -6.44 0.51
C LEU A 327 -19.55 -6.43 -0.08
N ALA A 328 -20.56 -6.89 0.68
CA ALA A 328 -21.96 -6.80 0.26
C ALA A 328 -22.39 -5.33 0.04
N ARG A 329 -22.00 -4.42 0.92
CA ARG A 329 -22.24 -2.98 0.76
C ARG A 329 -21.53 -2.41 -0.46
N LEU A 330 -20.26 -2.80 -0.69
CA LEU A 330 -19.48 -2.35 -1.85
C LEU A 330 -20.10 -2.83 -3.17
N ARG A 331 -20.57 -4.10 -3.23
CA ARG A 331 -21.30 -4.64 -4.39
C ARG A 331 -22.56 -3.81 -4.70
N GLN A 332 -23.30 -3.39 -3.68
CA GLN A 332 -24.44 -2.50 -3.87
C GLN A 332 -24.03 -1.13 -4.39
N ALA A 333 -22.98 -0.55 -3.81
CA ALA A 333 -22.49 0.78 -4.18
C ALA A 333 -22.02 0.84 -5.64
N VAL A 334 -21.37 -0.22 -6.14
CA VAL A 334 -20.93 -0.31 -7.56
C VAL A 334 -22.00 -0.83 -8.50
N GLY A 335 -23.21 -1.14 -8.01
CA GLY A 335 -24.34 -1.57 -8.83
C GLY A 335 -24.37 -3.07 -9.21
N LEU A 336 -23.51 -3.91 -8.60
CA LEU A 336 -23.48 -5.36 -8.85
C LEU A 336 -24.60 -6.14 -8.14
N ARG A 337 -25.28 -5.52 -7.17
CA ARG A 337 -26.45 -6.09 -6.47
C ARG A 337 -27.52 -5.04 -6.30
N ALA A 338 -28.77 -5.46 -6.45
CA ALA A 338 -29.91 -4.59 -6.14
C ALA A 338 -29.92 -4.24 -4.64
N PRO A 339 -30.37 -3.03 -4.23
CA PRO A 339 -30.63 -2.71 -2.83
C PRO A 339 -31.66 -3.72 -2.28
N GLN A 340 -31.40 -4.28 -1.10
CA GLN A 340 -32.41 -5.13 -0.43
C GLN A 340 -33.61 -4.27 -0.07
N ALA A 341 -34.81 -4.72 -0.44
CA ALA A 341 -36.05 -4.08 -0.04
C ALA A 341 -36.15 -4.16 1.50
N GLY A 342 -36.00 -3.00 2.17
CA GLY A 342 -36.02 -2.90 3.64
C GLY A 342 -34.78 -2.25 4.30
N SER A 343 -33.67 -2.09 3.61
CA SER A 343 -32.64 -1.16 4.06
C SER A 343 -33.15 0.26 3.81
N ALA A 344 -33.23 1.05 4.88
CA ALA A 344 -33.63 2.44 4.85
C ALA A 344 -33.10 3.10 3.57
N GLN A 345 -34.01 3.80 2.89
CA GLN A 345 -33.74 4.59 1.72
C GLN A 345 -32.31 5.18 1.83
N VAL A 346 -31.36 4.55 1.15
CA VAL A 346 -30.25 5.32 0.62
C VAL A 346 -30.99 6.37 -0.19
N ARG A 347 -31.12 7.57 0.38
CA ARG A 347 -31.52 8.73 -0.39
C ARG A 347 -30.74 8.56 -1.67
N ARG A 348 -31.45 8.38 -2.79
CA ARG A 348 -30.90 8.77 -4.07
C ARG A 348 -30.40 10.18 -3.79
N SER A 349 -29.10 10.30 -3.51
CA SER A 349 -28.44 11.54 -3.82
C SER A 349 -28.82 11.65 -5.29
N THR A 350 -29.58 12.64 -5.59
CA THR A 350 -29.73 13.10 -6.97
C THR A 350 -28.39 12.90 -7.58
N ALA A 351 -28.29 12.01 -8.58
CA ALA A 351 -27.05 11.75 -9.29
C ALA A 351 -26.37 13.09 -9.38
N SER A 352 -25.21 13.26 -8.76
CA SER A 352 -24.44 14.49 -8.89
C SER A 352 -24.46 14.72 -10.38
N ALA A 353 -25.21 15.75 -10.80
CA ALA A 353 -25.49 15.96 -12.19
C ALA A 353 -24.13 15.90 -12.85
N ARG A 354 -23.93 14.94 -13.78
CA ARG A 354 -22.65 14.83 -14.43
C ARG A 354 -22.41 16.19 -15.01
N VAL A 355 -21.43 16.90 -14.49
CA VAL A 355 -21.07 18.22 -14.98
C VAL A 355 -19.96 18.06 -16.01
N GLY A 356 -19.92 18.94 -16.96
CA GLY A 356 -18.87 18.98 -17.98
C GLY A 356 -17.49 19.01 -17.33
N ARG A 357 -16.46 18.48 -18.02
CA ARG A 357 -15.10 18.38 -17.48
C ARG A 357 -14.03 18.67 -18.52
N PHE A 358 -12.95 19.29 -18.09
CA PHE A 358 -11.76 19.42 -18.92
C PHE A 358 -10.94 18.11 -18.88
N VAL A 359 -10.34 17.75 -20.04
CA VAL A 359 -9.44 16.60 -20.22
C VAL A 359 -8.23 17.07 -21.01
N THR A 360 -7.02 16.90 -20.46
CA THR A 360 -5.77 17.15 -21.20
C THR A 360 -5.29 15.88 -21.89
N PHE A 361 -4.78 16.01 -23.12
CA PHE A 361 -4.30 14.87 -23.89
C PHE A 361 -3.21 15.27 -24.88
N ARG A 362 -2.48 14.29 -25.43
CA ARG A 362 -1.55 14.50 -26.52
C ARG A 362 -2.25 14.22 -27.85
N GLY A 363 -2.26 15.20 -28.73
CA GLY A 363 -2.87 15.11 -30.07
C GLY A 363 -2.07 14.23 -31.03
N LYS A 364 -2.68 13.92 -32.19
CA LYS A 364 -2.01 13.20 -33.28
C LYS A 364 -0.85 14.01 -33.90
N ASP A 365 -0.87 15.31 -33.73
CA ASP A 365 0.18 16.28 -34.11
C ASP A 365 1.39 16.22 -33.17
N GLY A 366 1.35 15.38 -32.11
CA GLY A 366 2.38 15.24 -31.10
C GLY A 366 2.39 16.34 -30.04
N ARG A 367 1.53 17.35 -30.16
CA ARG A 367 1.41 18.48 -29.20
C ARG A 367 0.37 18.18 -28.14
N PHE A 368 0.30 19.02 -27.11
CA PHE A 368 -0.62 18.84 -25.98
C PHE A 368 -1.83 19.76 -26.15
N HIS A 369 -2.99 19.24 -25.78
CA HIS A 369 -4.28 19.90 -25.88
C HIS A 369 -5.08 19.72 -24.61
N PHE A 370 -6.08 20.58 -24.40
CA PHE A 370 -7.21 20.25 -23.54
C PHE A 370 -8.50 20.30 -24.36
N ARG A 371 -9.50 19.56 -23.92
CA ARG A 371 -10.87 19.64 -24.42
C ARG A 371 -11.85 19.68 -23.27
N PHE A 372 -13.00 20.28 -23.49
CA PHE A 372 -14.11 20.26 -22.57
C PHE A 372 -15.19 19.29 -23.06
N LEU A 373 -15.45 18.28 -22.22
CA LEU A 373 -16.52 17.32 -22.45
C LEU A 373 -17.76 17.74 -21.70
N GLY A 374 -18.90 17.77 -22.38
CA GLY A 374 -20.20 17.97 -21.74
C GLY A 374 -20.57 16.83 -20.78
N ALA A 375 -21.62 17.01 -20.02
CA ALA A 375 -22.13 16.02 -19.07
C ALA A 375 -22.49 14.68 -19.73
N ASP A 376 -22.86 14.68 -21.01
CA ASP A 376 -23.14 13.50 -21.85
C ASP A 376 -21.89 12.89 -22.49
N GLY A 377 -20.73 13.52 -22.31
CA GLY A 377 -19.44 13.08 -22.86
C GLY A 377 -19.16 13.59 -24.26
N SER A 378 -20.01 14.44 -24.86
CA SER A 378 -19.75 15.10 -26.14
C SER A 378 -18.61 16.11 -26.05
N ASP A 379 -17.78 16.19 -27.11
CA ASP A 379 -16.75 17.24 -27.25
C ASP A 379 -17.42 18.59 -27.52
N LEU A 380 -17.29 19.56 -26.60
CA LEU A 380 -17.86 20.90 -26.73
C LEU A 380 -16.81 21.96 -27.05
N LEU A 381 -15.54 21.69 -26.74
CA LEU A 381 -14.45 22.65 -26.91
C LEU A 381 -13.13 21.90 -27.09
N LEU A 382 -12.29 22.34 -28.03
CA LEU A 382 -10.92 21.87 -28.24
C LEU A 382 -9.94 23.02 -28.22
N SER A 383 -8.87 22.90 -27.44
CA SER A 383 -7.85 23.94 -27.33
C SER A 383 -6.95 24.04 -28.54
N VAL A 384 -6.32 25.20 -28.69
CA VAL A 384 -5.10 25.34 -29.48
C VAL A 384 -4.02 24.40 -28.99
N PRO A 385 -3.02 24.03 -29.82
CA PRO A 385 -1.93 23.15 -29.42
C PRO A 385 -0.91 23.84 -28.51
N PHE A 386 -0.43 23.12 -27.47
CA PHE A 386 0.62 23.55 -26.55
C PHE A 386 1.88 22.68 -26.71
N ASP A 387 3.06 23.27 -26.48
CA ASP A 387 4.34 22.54 -26.60
C ASP A 387 4.65 21.65 -25.38
N ALA A 388 4.01 21.91 -24.23
CA ALA A 388 4.23 21.18 -22.99
C ALA A 388 2.91 20.76 -22.31
N PRO A 389 2.86 19.57 -21.65
CA PRO A 389 1.66 19.10 -20.96
C PRO A 389 1.25 20.04 -19.81
N LYS A 390 2.23 20.67 -19.18
CA LYS A 390 1.99 21.63 -18.09
C LYS A 390 1.24 22.86 -18.57
N ALA A 391 1.57 23.39 -19.75
CA ALA A 391 0.91 24.57 -20.30
C ALA A 391 -0.61 24.33 -20.53
N ALA A 392 -0.97 23.16 -21.08
CA ALA A 392 -2.38 22.77 -21.23
C ALA A 392 -3.09 22.62 -19.86
N ALA A 393 -2.42 22.06 -18.86
CA ALA A 393 -2.97 21.84 -17.52
C ALA A 393 -3.12 23.18 -16.74
N ASP A 394 -2.17 24.10 -16.90
CA ASP A 394 -2.21 25.43 -16.27
C ASP A 394 -3.41 26.22 -16.78
N TRP A 395 -3.71 26.16 -18.09
CA TRP A 395 -4.90 26.78 -18.66
C TRP A 395 -6.20 26.17 -18.15
N VAL A 396 -6.27 24.84 -18.02
CA VAL A 396 -7.43 24.19 -17.38
C VAL A 396 -7.63 24.70 -15.96
N THR A 397 -6.54 24.90 -15.20
CA THR A 397 -6.60 25.43 -13.85
C THR A 397 -7.09 26.89 -13.82
N VAL A 398 -6.70 27.72 -14.80
CA VAL A 398 -7.19 29.09 -14.96
C VAL A 398 -8.69 29.08 -15.28
N LEU A 399 -9.12 28.22 -16.20
CA LEU A 399 -10.53 28.10 -16.60
C LEU A 399 -11.41 27.59 -15.45
N ASP A 400 -10.93 26.65 -14.64
CA ASP A 400 -11.65 26.16 -13.45
C ASP A 400 -11.79 27.24 -12.35
N LYS A 401 -10.80 28.13 -12.24
CA LYS A 401 -10.82 29.25 -11.29
C LYS A 401 -11.58 30.48 -11.79
N ALA A 402 -11.73 30.65 -13.09
CA ALA A 402 -12.43 31.78 -13.71
C ALA A 402 -13.92 31.81 -13.34
N GLY A 403 -14.51 30.71 -12.89
CA GLY A 403 -15.92 30.63 -12.47
C GLY A 403 -16.33 31.40 -11.22
N GLY A 404 -15.44 32.17 -10.62
CA GLY A 404 -15.71 32.98 -9.43
C GLY A 404 -16.21 34.40 -9.73
N GLY A 405 -17.15 34.61 -10.69
CA GLY A 405 -17.76 35.93 -10.90
C GLY A 405 -17.72 36.50 -12.31
N VAL A 406 -17.43 35.67 -13.32
CA VAL A 406 -17.44 36.11 -14.72
C VAL A 406 -18.80 35.77 -15.32
N SER A 407 -19.62 36.77 -15.57
CA SER A 407 -20.75 36.67 -16.51
C SER A 407 -20.15 36.47 -17.91
N PHE A 408 -20.51 35.40 -18.62
CA PHE A 408 -20.25 35.31 -20.05
C PHE A 408 -21.07 36.39 -20.76
N VAL A 409 -20.45 37.51 -21.02
CA VAL A 409 -20.97 38.52 -21.89
C VAL A 409 -20.16 38.45 -23.18
N TRP A 410 -20.81 38.37 -24.31
CA TRP A 410 -20.18 38.56 -25.61
C TRP A 410 -19.44 39.92 -25.59
N GLY A 411 -18.15 39.92 -25.27
CA GLY A 411 -17.39 41.17 -25.05
C GLY A 411 -15.90 40.90 -24.88
N ARG A 412 -15.06 41.91 -25.10
CA ARG A 412 -13.61 41.85 -25.27
C ARG A 412 -12.78 41.83 -23.98
N GLU A 413 -13.34 41.67 -22.80
CA GLU A 413 -12.58 41.63 -21.55
C GLU A 413 -12.71 40.31 -20.80
N GLY A 414 -11.59 39.74 -20.35
CA GLY A 414 -11.54 38.49 -19.62
C GLY A 414 -11.83 37.26 -20.47
N LEU A 415 -12.48 36.25 -19.88
CA LEU A 415 -12.88 35.02 -20.58
C LEU A 415 -14.17 35.28 -21.36
N HIS A 416 -14.13 35.13 -22.69
CA HIS A 416 -15.29 35.40 -23.56
C HIS A 416 -15.34 34.45 -24.77
N LEU A 417 -16.53 34.26 -25.33
CA LEU A 417 -16.74 33.55 -26.60
C LEU A 417 -16.96 34.59 -27.71
N GLN A 418 -16.31 34.35 -28.87
CA GLN A 418 -16.47 35.16 -30.06
C GLN A 418 -16.85 34.26 -31.24
N ALA A 419 -17.81 34.69 -32.05
CA ALA A 419 -18.18 34.04 -33.29
C ALA A 419 -17.14 34.35 -34.37
N GLU A 420 -16.64 33.33 -35.04
CA GLU A 420 -15.77 33.45 -36.21
C GLU A 420 -16.29 32.60 -37.35
N ASP A 421 -16.14 33.09 -38.60
CA ASP A 421 -16.41 32.33 -39.82
C ASP A 421 -15.08 31.83 -40.36
N THR A 422 -14.97 30.48 -40.48
CA THR A 422 -13.79 29.85 -41.06
C THR A 422 -14.14 29.22 -42.40
N VAL A 423 -13.11 28.86 -43.17
CA VAL A 423 -13.29 28.15 -44.45
C VAL A 423 -14.04 26.81 -44.28
N ALA A 424 -13.91 26.18 -43.12
CA ALA A 424 -14.54 24.90 -42.78
C ALA A 424 -15.97 25.06 -42.22
N GLY A 425 -16.41 26.29 -41.90
CA GLY A 425 -17.69 26.63 -41.30
C GLY A 425 -17.57 27.58 -40.12
N PRO A 426 -18.69 28.09 -39.59
CA PRO A 426 -18.70 29.00 -38.43
C PRO A 426 -18.32 28.26 -37.16
N VAL A 427 -17.50 28.92 -36.32
CA VAL A 427 -17.03 28.43 -35.02
C VAL A 427 -17.29 29.43 -33.89
N ALA A 428 -17.43 28.94 -32.66
CA ALA A 428 -17.33 29.81 -31.49
C ALA A 428 -15.94 29.61 -30.86
N VAL A 429 -15.21 30.69 -30.70
CA VAL A 429 -13.83 30.69 -30.18
C VAL A 429 -13.82 31.22 -28.77
N LEU A 430 -13.15 30.50 -27.87
CA LEU A 430 -12.93 30.90 -26.49
C LEU A 430 -11.63 31.71 -26.40
N TRP A 431 -11.75 32.92 -25.89
CA TRP A 431 -10.66 33.87 -25.68
C TRP A 431 -10.48 34.18 -24.19
N TYR A 432 -9.24 34.47 -23.80
CA TYR A 432 -8.92 35.09 -22.52
C TYR A 432 -8.13 36.38 -22.77
N GLY A 433 -8.78 37.55 -22.61
CA GLY A 433 -8.22 38.78 -23.14
C GLY A 433 -8.05 38.66 -24.67
N ASP A 434 -6.85 38.91 -25.17
CA ASP A 434 -6.48 38.82 -26.58
C ASP A 434 -5.89 37.44 -26.98
N GLU A 435 -5.87 36.45 -26.05
CA GLU A 435 -5.29 35.10 -26.30
C GLU A 435 -6.40 34.11 -26.69
N ARG A 436 -6.25 33.54 -27.89
CA ARG A 436 -7.13 32.43 -28.37
C ARG A 436 -6.79 31.13 -27.66
N LEU A 437 -7.74 30.54 -26.95
CA LEU A 437 -7.51 29.34 -26.14
C LEU A 437 -8.06 28.08 -26.81
N ALA A 438 -9.25 28.14 -27.37
CA ALA A 438 -9.95 26.95 -27.83
C ALA A 438 -11.10 27.35 -28.79
N ASP A 439 -11.64 26.36 -29.52
CA ASP A 439 -12.85 26.55 -30.31
C ASP A 439 -13.78 25.33 -30.26
N THR A 440 -15.04 25.53 -30.69
CA THR A 440 -16.07 24.47 -30.74
C THR A 440 -15.95 23.52 -31.93
N GLY A 441 -14.96 23.75 -32.79
CA GLY A 441 -14.93 23.13 -34.12
C GLY A 441 -15.98 23.70 -35.07
N PRO A 442 -15.80 23.49 -36.42
CA PRO A 442 -16.68 24.04 -37.44
C PRO A 442 -18.08 23.43 -37.37
N GLN A 443 -19.08 24.31 -37.47
CA GLN A 443 -20.49 23.93 -37.46
C GLN A 443 -21.11 24.12 -38.86
N PRO A 444 -22.24 23.44 -39.17
CA PRO A 444 -22.89 23.55 -40.47
C PRO A 444 -23.36 24.97 -40.81
N ASP A 445 -23.81 25.72 -39.80
CA ASP A 445 -24.30 27.09 -39.97
C ASP A 445 -24.17 27.89 -38.66
N ALA A 446 -24.46 29.15 -38.68
CA ALA A 446 -24.38 30.05 -37.54
C ALA A 446 -25.37 29.69 -36.41
N VAL A 447 -26.52 29.10 -36.73
CA VAL A 447 -27.52 28.68 -35.75
C VAL A 447 -26.99 27.50 -34.92
N ALA A 448 -26.39 26.51 -35.60
CA ALA A 448 -25.77 25.36 -34.94
C ALA A 448 -24.56 25.80 -34.06
N ARG A 449 -23.72 26.74 -34.53
CA ARG A 449 -22.65 27.34 -33.76
C ARG A 449 -23.17 28.00 -32.49
N ASP A 450 -24.19 28.87 -32.58
CA ASP A 450 -24.74 29.58 -31.46
C ASP A 450 -25.42 28.66 -30.44
N ALA A 451 -26.09 27.62 -30.90
CA ALA A 451 -26.65 26.58 -30.04
C ALA A 451 -25.57 25.80 -29.27
N LEU A 452 -24.46 25.47 -29.94
CA LEU A 452 -23.35 24.77 -29.31
C LEU A 452 -22.61 25.68 -28.30
N ALA A 453 -22.43 26.97 -28.65
CA ALA A 453 -21.85 27.97 -27.74
C ALA A 453 -22.72 28.20 -26.49
N ALA A 454 -24.03 28.29 -26.64
CA ALA A 454 -24.96 28.41 -25.50
C ALA A 454 -24.88 27.18 -24.58
N ARG A 455 -24.84 25.99 -25.14
CA ARG A 455 -24.66 24.75 -24.40
C ARG A 455 -23.32 24.70 -23.68
N LEU A 456 -22.23 25.10 -24.32
CA LEU A 456 -20.91 25.18 -23.69
C LEU A 456 -20.94 26.09 -22.46
N VAL A 457 -21.56 27.25 -22.55
CA VAL A 457 -21.71 28.22 -21.43
C VAL A 457 -22.48 27.56 -20.27
N GLU A 458 -23.63 26.93 -20.55
CA GLU A 458 -24.45 26.26 -19.55
C GLU A 458 -23.66 25.16 -18.79
N GLU A 459 -22.93 24.33 -19.54
CA GLU A 459 -22.12 23.24 -18.98
C GLU A 459 -20.92 23.77 -18.16
N LEU A 460 -20.26 24.87 -18.58
CA LEU A 460 -19.20 25.52 -17.82
C LEU A 460 -19.74 26.13 -16.53
N GLU A 461 -20.87 26.80 -16.57
CA GLU A 461 -21.51 27.36 -15.38
C GLU A 461 -21.94 26.27 -14.40
N ALA A 462 -22.45 25.14 -14.89
CA ALA A 462 -22.79 24.00 -14.05
C ALA A 462 -21.55 23.44 -13.36
N ARG A 463 -20.41 23.35 -14.08
CA ARG A 463 -19.13 22.94 -13.52
C ARG A 463 -18.65 23.90 -12.44
N TRP A 464 -18.67 25.20 -12.68
CA TRP A 464 -18.24 26.20 -11.71
C TRP A 464 -19.10 26.23 -10.45
N ARG A 465 -20.41 26.01 -10.58
CA ARG A 465 -21.29 25.80 -9.42
C ARG A 465 -20.87 24.58 -8.62
N ALA A 466 -20.63 23.46 -9.27
CA ALA A 466 -20.21 22.23 -8.61
C ALA A 466 -18.85 22.37 -7.91
N LEU A 467 -17.89 23.14 -8.46
CA LEU A 467 -16.60 23.42 -7.86
C LEU A 467 -16.65 24.37 -6.65
N ARG A 468 -17.72 25.21 -6.53
CA ARG A 468 -17.93 26.08 -5.37
C ARG A 468 -18.63 25.37 -4.22
N ASP A 469 -19.50 24.40 -4.55
CA ASP A 469 -20.38 23.73 -3.59
C ASP A 469 -19.75 22.42 -3.03
N GLY A 470 -18.61 21.97 -3.55
CA GLY A 470 -17.84 20.79 -3.14
C GLY A 470 -16.48 21.12 -2.58
#